data_6d86611066dcccd5ef39d9605b152287
#
_entry.id   6d86611066dcccd5ef39d9605b152287
#
_cell.length_a   1.000
_cell.length_b   1.000
_cell.length_c   1.000
_cell.angle_alpha   90.00
_cell.angle_beta   90.00
_cell.angle_gamma   90.00
#
_symmetry.space_group_name_H-M   'P 1'
#
loop_
_entity.id
_entity.type
_entity.pdbx_description
1 polymer ?
#
loop_
_entity_poly.entity_id
_entity_poly.type
_entity_poly.pdbx_seq_one_letter_code
_entity_poly.pdbx_strand_id
1 'polypeptide(L)'
;MKKKRIIFAGIAVLLVVVVFALIASVPKWSEKSFEAVVQETVTMSDGETRLIVKRTTEIYGNPLNSLHIAEQTKLLDMDKKTLSVEDLQPGTKVKVTLKDAFTEETPFYYPTVYEIRVIENAS
;
A
#
# COMPACT_ATOMS: atom_id res chain seq x y z
N MET A 1 -20.39 -19.49 37.68
CA MET A 1 -21.20 -19.47 36.46
C MET A 1 -20.95 -18.24 35.61
N LYS A 2 -20.85 -17.07 36.20
CA LYS A 2 -20.53 -15.85 35.44
C LYS A 2 -19.19 -15.93 34.72
N LYS A 3 -18.19 -16.58 35.30
CA LYS A 3 -16.86 -16.77 34.69
C LYS A 3 -16.90 -17.61 33.42
N LYS A 4 -17.77 -18.62 33.34
CA LYS A 4 -17.92 -19.48 32.16
C LYS A 4 -18.52 -18.70 30.98
N ARG A 5 -19.47 -17.78 31.23
CA ARG A 5 -20.06 -16.97 30.20
C ARG A 5 -19.05 -15.97 29.58
N ILE A 6 -18.18 -15.41 30.42
CA ILE A 6 -17.15 -14.47 29.97
C ILE A 6 -16.11 -15.21 29.10
N ILE A 7 -15.73 -16.43 29.49
CA ILE A 7 -14.80 -17.27 28.71
C ILE A 7 -15.39 -17.62 27.34
N PHE A 8 -16.70 -17.96 27.31
CA PHE A 8 -17.37 -18.29 26.05
C PHE A 8 -17.44 -17.09 25.11
N ALA A 9 -17.74 -15.91 25.63
CA ALA A 9 -17.75 -14.69 24.82
C ALA A 9 -16.37 -14.37 24.27
N GLY A 10 -15.31 -14.55 25.07
CA GLY A 10 -13.94 -14.34 24.65
C GLY A 10 -13.50 -15.28 23.53
N ILE A 11 -13.87 -16.55 23.60
CA ILE A 11 -13.55 -17.55 22.58
C ILE A 11 -14.28 -17.22 21.27
N ALA A 12 -15.56 -16.84 21.32
CA ALA A 12 -16.32 -16.48 20.14
C ALA A 12 -15.74 -15.28 19.42
N VAL A 13 -15.34 -14.25 20.15
CA VAL A 13 -14.70 -13.06 19.58
C VAL A 13 -13.36 -13.42 18.94
N LEU A 14 -12.57 -14.26 19.58
CA LEU A 14 -11.27 -14.72 19.04
C LEU A 14 -11.45 -15.45 17.71
N LEU A 15 -12.43 -16.33 17.60
CA LEU A 15 -12.72 -17.07 16.38
C LEU A 15 -13.12 -16.12 15.22
N VAL A 16 -13.93 -15.12 15.50
CA VAL A 16 -14.33 -14.12 14.49
C VAL A 16 -13.11 -13.36 13.99
N VAL A 17 -12.21 -12.94 14.88
CA VAL A 17 -10.98 -12.24 14.51
C VAL A 17 -10.09 -13.11 13.63
N VAL A 18 -9.92 -14.37 13.94
CA VAL A 18 -9.12 -15.31 13.15
C VAL A 18 -9.71 -15.50 11.75
N VAL A 19 -11.02 -15.65 11.63
CA VAL A 19 -11.69 -15.78 10.33
C VAL A 19 -11.50 -14.51 9.49
N PHE A 20 -11.63 -13.33 10.08
CA PHE A 20 -11.39 -12.07 9.40
C PHE A 20 -9.94 -11.95 8.92
N ALA A 21 -8.97 -12.35 9.72
CA ALA A 21 -7.57 -12.31 9.34
C ALA A 21 -7.28 -13.24 8.15
N LEU A 22 -7.88 -14.44 8.13
CA LEU A 22 -7.71 -15.38 7.02
C LEU A 22 -8.33 -14.84 5.73
N ILE A 23 -9.53 -14.27 5.78
CA ILE A 23 -10.18 -13.69 4.62
C ILE A 23 -9.39 -12.49 4.10
N ALA A 24 -8.91 -11.63 4.99
CA ALA A 24 -8.13 -10.45 4.62
C ALA A 24 -6.77 -10.80 3.99
N SER A 25 -6.17 -11.95 4.35
CA SER A 25 -4.87 -12.36 3.81
C SER A 25 -4.97 -13.00 2.41
N VAL A 26 -6.10 -13.58 2.05
CA VAL A 26 -6.27 -14.26 0.76
C VAL A 26 -6.02 -13.34 -0.44
N PRO A 27 -6.52 -12.07 -0.49
CA PRO A 27 -6.22 -11.18 -1.62
C PRO A 27 -4.76 -10.77 -1.77
N LYS A 28 -3.92 -11.05 -0.78
CA LYS A 28 -2.52 -10.64 -0.78
C LYS A 28 -1.56 -11.72 -1.30
N TRP A 29 -2.07 -12.75 -1.91
CA TRP A 29 -1.24 -13.84 -2.45
C TRP A 29 -0.20 -13.36 -3.46
N SER A 30 -0.54 -12.36 -4.26
CA SER A 30 0.33 -11.77 -5.26
C SER A 30 0.97 -10.47 -4.76
N GLU A 31 1.00 -10.25 -3.46
CA GLU A 31 1.57 -9.05 -2.87
C GLU A 31 3.07 -8.98 -3.12
N LYS A 32 3.53 -7.81 -3.53
CA LYS A 32 4.93 -7.52 -3.78
C LYS A 32 5.29 -6.21 -3.12
N SER A 33 6.51 -6.12 -2.61
CA SER A 33 7.04 -4.90 -1.98
C SER A 33 8.35 -4.51 -2.61
N PHE A 34 8.57 -3.20 -2.72
CA PHE A 34 9.86 -2.65 -3.16
C PHE A 34 10.04 -1.26 -2.56
N GLU A 35 11.27 -0.77 -2.57
CA GLU A 35 11.57 0.60 -2.19
C GLU A 35 11.69 1.47 -3.44
N ALA A 36 11.31 2.72 -3.33
CA ALA A 36 11.32 3.66 -4.44
C ALA A 36 11.42 5.09 -3.95
N VAL A 37 11.74 6.00 -4.87
CA VAL A 37 11.78 7.44 -4.61
C VAL A 37 10.66 8.09 -5.42
N VAL A 38 9.88 8.94 -4.75
CA VAL A 38 8.78 9.69 -5.39
C VAL A 38 9.35 10.65 -6.44
N GLN A 39 8.80 10.61 -7.65
CA GLN A 39 9.19 11.52 -8.73
C GLN A 39 8.18 12.65 -8.87
N GLU A 40 6.90 12.33 -8.99
CA GLU A 40 5.83 13.31 -9.12
C GLU A 40 4.47 12.67 -8.84
N THR A 41 3.47 13.51 -8.61
CA THR A 41 2.07 13.10 -8.51
C THR A 41 1.34 13.64 -9.73
N VAL A 42 0.59 12.80 -10.43
CA VAL A 42 -0.14 13.15 -11.63
C VAL A 42 -1.62 12.94 -11.42
N THR A 43 -2.43 13.93 -11.83
CA THR A 43 -3.89 13.79 -11.86
C THR A 43 -4.31 13.58 -13.30
N MET A 44 -4.94 12.43 -13.56
CA MET A 44 -5.40 12.08 -14.90
C MET A 44 -6.69 12.84 -15.26
N SER A 45 -7.05 12.85 -16.54
CA SER A 45 -8.24 13.54 -17.04
C SER A 45 -9.55 13.06 -16.42
N ASP A 46 -9.60 11.81 -15.97
CA ASP A 46 -10.76 11.22 -15.29
C ASP A 46 -10.79 11.51 -13.78
N GLY A 47 -9.81 12.28 -13.27
CA GLY A 47 -9.67 12.57 -11.84
C GLY A 47 -8.85 11.55 -11.07
N GLU A 48 -8.38 10.48 -11.70
CA GLU A 48 -7.53 9.48 -11.07
C GLU A 48 -6.18 10.09 -10.67
N THR A 49 -5.74 9.80 -9.46
CA THR A 49 -4.41 10.22 -8.99
C THR A 49 -3.43 9.07 -9.15
N ARG A 50 -2.30 9.37 -9.77
CA ARG A 50 -1.20 8.42 -9.94
C ARG A 50 0.08 9.00 -9.34
N LEU A 51 0.81 8.16 -8.63
CA LEU A 51 2.12 8.52 -8.09
C LEU A 51 3.20 7.88 -8.95
N ILE A 52 4.08 8.70 -9.51
CA ILE A 52 5.21 8.20 -10.30
C ILE A 52 6.40 8.02 -9.38
N VAL A 53 6.93 6.81 -9.33
CA VAL A 53 8.06 6.46 -8.47
C VAL A 53 9.18 5.82 -9.27
N LYS A 54 10.42 5.97 -8.78
CA LYS A 54 11.58 5.31 -9.34
C LYS A 54 12.06 4.26 -8.34
N ARG A 55 12.02 2.99 -8.74
CA ARG A 55 12.47 1.88 -7.87
C ARG A 55 13.94 2.02 -7.54
N THR A 56 14.28 1.71 -6.30
CA THR A 56 15.66 1.58 -5.83
C THR A 56 16.01 0.13 -5.52
N THR A 57 14.99 -0.73 -5.35
CA THR A 57 15.15 -2.17 -5.18
C THR A 57 14.24 -2.89 -6.17
N GLU A 58 14.47 -4.18 -6.40
CA GLU A 58 13.64 -5.01 -7.28
C GLU A 58 13.49 -4.39 -8.68
N ILE A 59 14.60 -3.94 -9.26
CA ILE A 59 14.58 -3.25 -10.56
C ILE A 59 14.72 -4.27 -11.68
N TYR A 60 13.70 -4.34 -12.54
CA TYR A 60 13.67 -5.22 -13.71
C TYR A 60 13.33 -4.36 -14.92
N GLY A 61 14.36 -3.92 -15.66
CA GLY A 61 14.18 -3.03 -16.80
C GLY A 61 14.01 -1.58 -16.38
N ASN A 62 12.94 -0.92 -16.85
CA ASN A 62 12.68 0.48 -16.51
C ASN A 62 12.32 0.62 -15.03
N PRO A 63 13.07 1.44 -14.24
CA PRO A 63 12.79 1.60 -12.82
C PRO A 63 11.56 2.46 -12.52
N LEU A 64 11.02 3.19 -13.49
CA LEU A 64 9.86 4.04 -13.27
C LEU A 64 8.57 3.24 -13.27
N ASN A 65 7.69 3.56 -12.33
CA ASN A 65 6.36 2.95 -12.24
C ASN A 65 5.30 3.99 -11.91
N SER A 66 4.09 3.76 -12.41
CA SER A 66 2.92 4.57 -12.13
C SER A 66 2.01 3.81 -11.17
N LEU A 67 1.70 4.40 -10.04
CA LEU A 67 0.92 3.75 -8.97
C LEU A 67 -0.43 4.43 -8.83
N HIS A 68 -1.51 3.65 -8.89
CA HIS A 68 -2.85 4.15 -8.66
C HIS A 68 -3.06 4.43 -7.17
N ILE A 69 -3.43 5.66 -6.83
CA ILE A 69 -3.74 6.04 -5.45
C ILE A 69 -5.26 6.04 -5.30
N ALA A 70 -5.79 4.98 -4.72
CA ALA A 70 -7.21 4.82 -4.45
C ALA A 70 -7.53 5.23 -3.00
N GLU A 71 -8.81 5.35 -2.67
CA GLU A 71 -9.24 5.68 -1.31
C GLU A 71 -8.75 4.63 -0.30
N GLN A 72 -8.73 3.36 -0.68
CA GLN A 72 -8.31 2.26 0.18
C GLN A 72 -6.79 2.10 0.24
N THR A 73 -6.02 2.81 -0.59
CA THR A 73 -4.56 2.78 -0.52
C THR A 73 -4.11 3.49 0.75
N LYS A 74 -3.36 2.80 1.60
CA LYS A 74 -2.85 3.39 2.84
C LYS A 74 -1.61 4.22 2.53
N LEU A 75 -1.62 5.48 2.91
CA LEU A 75 -0.47 6.38 2.81
C LEU A 75 -0.02 6.68 4.24
N LEU A 76 1.18 6.25 4.59
CA LEU A 76 1.69 6.32 5.96
C LEU A 76 3.04 7.03 6.02
N ASP A 77 3.26 7.80 7.10
CA ASP A 77 4.56 8.39 7.39
C ASP A 77 5.47 7.37 8.12
N MET A 78 6.66 7.81 8.51
CA MET A 78 7.63 6.95 9.23
C MET A 78 7.09 6.46 10.58
N ASP A 79 6.15 7.17 11.18
CA ASP A 79 5.51 6.81 12.45
C ASP A 79 4.19 6.06 12.22
N LYS A 80 3.89 5.66 10.98
CA LYS A 80 2.68 4.95 10.57
C LYS A 80 1.41 5.78 10.73
N LYS A 81 1.51 7.09 10.70
CA LYS A 81 0.37 8.01 10.69
C LYS A 81 -0.11 8.22 9.27
N THR A 82 -1.42 8.39 9.10
CA THR A 82 -2.02 8.59 7.79
C THR A 82 -1.56 9.91 7.17
N LEU A 83 -1.15 9.83 5.90
CA LEU A 83 -0.77 10.99 5.08
C LEU A 83 -1.77 11.20 3.96
N SER A 84 -1.78 12.41 3.40
CA SER A 84 -2.42 12.66 2.11
C SER A 84 -1.38 12.54 1.01
N VAL A 85 -1.82 12.40 -0.25
CA VAL A 85 -0.90 12.24 -1.38
C VAL A 85 -0.04 13.48 -1.58
N GLU A 86 -0.53 14.66 -1.22
CA GLU A 86 0.21 15.92 -1.31
C GLU A 86 1.43 15.94 -0.38
N ASP A 87 1.42 15.12 0.66
CA ASP A 87 2.56 15.00 1.59
C ASP A 87 3.71 14.19 1.01
N LEU A 88 3.48 13.47 -0.09
CA LEU A 88 4.49 12.67 -0.77
C LEU A 88 5.24 13.53 -1.79
N GLN A 89 6.16 14.34 -1.30
CA GLN A 89 6.94 15.26 -2.12
C GLN A 89 7.99 14.52 -2.97
N PRO A 90 8.35 15.05 -4.15
CA PRO A 90 9.46 14.48 -4.94
C PRO A 90 10.72 14.34 -4.10
N GLY A 91 11.39 13.20 -4.24
CA GLY A 91 12.58 12.89 -3.46
C GLY A 91 12.31 12.08 -2.19
N THR A 92 11.04 11.95 -1.78
CA THR A 92 10.67 11.13 -0.63
C THR A 92 10.91 9.65 -0.94
N LYS A 93 11.62 8.97 -0.04
CA LYS A 93 11.85 7.53 -0.19
C LYS A 93 10.72 6.76 0.49
N VAL A 94 10.13 5.82 -0.22
CA VAL A 94 8.96 5.09 0.24
C VAL A 94 9.14 3.59 0.06
N LYS A 95 8.44 2.81 0.89
CA LYS A 95 8.24 1.38 0.68
C LYS A 95 6.84 1.20 0.12
N VAL A 96 6.74 0.58 -1.05
CA VAL A 96 5.47 0.34 -1.73
C VAL A 96 5.10 -1.12 -1.58
N THR A 97 3.87 -1.38 -1.18
CA THR A 97 3.29 -2.72 -1.13
C THR A 97 2.08 -2.74 -2.06
N LEU A 98 2.11 -3.60 -3.06
CA LEU A 98 1.08 -3.63 -4.09
C LEU A 98 0.79 -5.06 -4.55
N LYS A 99 -0.27 -5.20 -5.33
CA LYS A 99 -0.55 -6.45 -6.03
C LYS A 99 0.38 -6.54 -7.24
N ASP A 100 1.03 -7.70 -7.41
CA ASP A 100 1.96 -7.93 -8.53
C ASP A 100 1.19 -8.19 -9.83
N ALA A 101 0.42 -7.19 -10.23
CA ALA A 101 -0.33 -7.18 -11.47
C ALA A 101 -0.28 -5.77 -12.04
N PHE A 102 0.24 -5.63 -13.24
CA PHE A 102 0.44 -4.32 -13.85
C PHE A 102 0.01 -4.32 -15.32
N THR A 103 -0.26 -3.12 -15.82
CA THR A 103 -0.55 -2.89 -17.23
C THR A 103 0.71 -2.38 -17.91
N GLU A 104 1.04 -2.93 -19.08
CA GLU A 104 2.23 -2.53 -19.85
C GLU A 104 2.00 -1.17 -20.52
N GLU A 105 2.02 -0.13 -19.71
CA GLU A 105 2.06 1.25 -20.17
C GLU A 105 3.49 1.78 -19.98
N THR A 106 3.75 3.00 -20.33
CA THR A 106 5.05 3.62 -20.13
C THR A 106 4.87 4.85 -19.23
N PRO A 107 5.26 4.82 -17.95
CA PRO A 107 5.80 3.66 -17.19
C PRO A 107 4.75 2.60 -16.85
N PHE A 108 5.18 1.41 -16.45
CA PHE A 108 4.28 0.33 -16.06
C PHE A 108 3.33 0.80 -14.96
N TYR A 109 2.05 0.52 -15.13
CA TYR A 109 0.98 0.97 -14.26
C TYR A 109 0.47 -0.14 -13.36
N TYR A 110 0.47 0.11 -12.05
CA TYR A 110 -0.08 -0.80 -11.05
C TYR A 110 -1.43 -0.28 -10.55
N PRO A 111 -2.54 -0.91 -10.94
CA PRO A 111 -3.88 -0.43 -10.55
C PRO A 111 -4.25 -0.73 -9.11
N THR A 112 -3.57 -1.67 -8.45
CA THR A 112 -3.89 -2.06 -7.08
C THR A 112 -2.67 -1.87 -6.18
N VAL A 113 -2.69 -0.82 -5.37
CA VAL A 113 -1.65 -0.49 -4.42
C VAL A 113 -2.26 -0.54 -3.02
N TYR A 114 -1.67 -1.35 -2.14
CA TYR A 114 -2.18 -1.54 -0.79
C TYR A 114 -1.68 -0.49 0.18
N GLU A 115 -0.37 -0.20 0.13
CA GLU A 115 0.26 0.71 1.08
C GLU A 115 1.48 1.39 0.48
N ILE A 116 1.64 2.68 0.81
CA ILE A 116 2.86 3.43 0.54
C ILE A 116 3.28 4.05 1.87
N ARG A 117 4.45 3.66 2.36
CA ARG A 117 4.97 4.16 3.63
C ARG A 117 6.27 4.91 3.43
N VAL A 118 6.35 6.11 3.98
CA VAL A 118 7.59 6.89 3.96
C VAL A 118 8.63 6.20 4.83
N ILE A 119 9.82 5.97 4.28
CA ILE A 119 10.96 5.41 5.01
C ILE A 119 12.08 6.43 5.17
N GLU A 120 12.10 7.47 4.33
CA GLU A 120 13.05 8.57 4.43
C GLU A 120 12.44 9.81 3.79
N ASN A 121 12.46 10.94 4.50
CA ASN A 121 11.93 12.19 3.98
C ASN A 121 12.81 12.72 2.84
N ALA A 122 12.20 13.54 1.97
CA ALA A 122 12.94 14.25 0.92
C ALA A 122 14.01 15.16 1.55
N SER A 123 15.22 15.09 1.02
CA SER A 123 16.33 15.91 1.52
C SER A 123 16.42 17.24 0.79
#